data_34cdc2256bb3e758b4e9192882926b30
#
_entry.id   34cdc2256bb3e758b4e9192882926b30
#
_cell.length_a   1.000
_cell.length_b   1.000
_cell.length_c   1.000
_cell.angle_alpha   90.00
_cell.angle_beta   90.00
_cell.angle_gamma   90.00
#
_symmetry.space_group_name_H-M   'P 1'
#
loop_
_entity.id
_entity.type
_entity.pdbx_description
1 polymer ?
#
loop_
_entity_poly.entity_id
_entity_poly.type
_entity_poly.pdbx_seq_one_letter_code
_entity_poly.pdbx_strand_id
1 'polypeptide(L)'
;LAEVDPALFVALGLNREGESPWCGRLDLGGGNTVGPKRIASLRTMHQAAQRMLKAAKASDKVDAAAWLERSIAFWQAVVLVLSEQWAAPRQHMLCKGIGVYALMSLAGHLVHEAGERPVTVDYFLAKLSDFLDQIDWTNHGPLEGFGGSKGADMALKMILEVRKDIYTRLSQHA
;
A
#
# COMPACT_ATOMS: atom_id res chain seq x y z
N LEU A 1 -4.06 15.82 -26.58
CA LEU A 1 -3.23 15.04 -25.65
C LEU A 1 -4.13 14.32 -24.68
N ALA A 2 -4.15 12.98 -24.77
CA ALA A 2 -4.88 12.17 -23.79
C ALA A 2 -4.32 12.46 -22.39
N GLU A 3 -5.18 12.81 -21.47
CA GLU A 3 -4.80 12.91 -20.05
C GLU A 3 -4.30 11.54 -19.60
N VAL A 4 -3.10 11.51 -19.06
CA VAL A 4 -2.55 10.27 -18.49
C VAL A 4 -3.32 9.96 -17.22
N ASP A 5 -3.90 8.76 -17.13
CA ASP A 5 -4.52 8.27 -15.89
C ASP A 5 -3.46 8.29 -14.76
N PRO A 6 -3.64 9.15 -13.74
CA PRO A 6 -2.63 9.27 -12.68
C PRO A 6 -2.44 7.97 -11.90
N ALA A 7 -3.47 7.19 -11.70
CA ALA A 7 -3.36 5.89 -11.02
C ALA A 7 -2.53 4.90 -11.84
N LEU A 8 -2.70 4.88 -13.16
CA LEU A 8 -1.89 4.05 -14.05
C LEU A 8 -0.43 4.53 -14.08
N PHE A 9 -0.21 5.84 -14.10
CA PHE A 9 1.13 6.42 -14.01
C PHE A 9 1.85 5.97 -12.72
N VAL A 10 1.16 6.00 -11.58
CA VAL A 10 1.71 5.52 -10.31
C VAL A 10 2.03 4.03 -10.37
N ALA A 11 1.11 3.20 -10.87
CA ALA A 11 1.32 1.75 -10.97
C ALA A 11 2.51 1.39 -11.87
N LEU A 12 2.61 2.00 -13.04
CA LEU A 12 3.73 1.80 -13.96
C LEU A 12 5.04 2.31 -13.35
N GLY A 13 5.01 3.45 -12.69
CA GLY A 13 6.18 4.04 -12.03
C GLY A 13 6.69 3.16 -10.89
N LEU A 14 5.81 2.58 -10.08
CA LEU A 14 6.21 1.64 -9.03
C LEU A 14 6.98 0.44 -9.59
N ASN A 15 6.63 -0.03 -10.78
CA ASN A 15 7.35 -1.12 -11.43
C ASN A 15 8.66 -0.70 -12.11
N ARG A 16 8.77 0.55 -12.51
CA ARG A 16 9.89 1.05 -13.33
C ARG A 16 11.00 1.71 -12.51
N GLU A 17 10.64 2.50 -11.50
CA GLU A 17 11.62 3.29 -10.74
C GLU A 17 12.50 2.39 -9.86
N GLY A 18 13.83 2.57 -9.96
CA GLY A 18 14.80 1.72 -9.26
C GLY A 18 14.73 1.81 -7.73
N GLU A 19 14.23 2.93 -7.20
CA GLU A 19 14.05 3.15 -5.76
C GLU A 19 12.80 2.48 -5.21
N SER A 20 11.88 2.05 -6.07
CA SER A 20 10.65 1.40 -5.68
C SER A 20 10.89 -0.05 -5.25
N PRO A 21 10.37 -0.47 -4.08
CA PRO A 21 10.38 -1.88 -3.72
C PRO A 21 9.67 -2.80 -4.73
N TRP A 22 8.74 -2.24 -5.51
CA TRP A 22 8.01 -2.95 -6.55
C TRP A 22 8.74 -3.00 -7.90
N CYS A 23 9.94 -2.43 -8.02
CA CYS A 23 10.67 -2.39 -9.28
C CYS A 23 10.87 -3.79 -9.87
N GLY A 24 10.35 -4.01 -11.07
CA GLY A 24 10.42 -5.29 -11.77
C GLY A 24 9.54 -6.41 -11.18
N ARG A 25 8.65 -6.11 -10.24
CA ARG A 25 7.84 -7.10 -9.52
C ARG A 25 6.38 -7.18 -9.99
N LEU A 26 5.97 -6.32 -10.92
CA LEU A 26 4.61 -6.34 -11.47
C LEU A 26 4.58 -7.08 -12.81
N ASP A 27 3.56 -7.92 -12.99
CA ASP A 27 3.25 -8.52 -14.28
C ASP A 27 2.49 -7.51 -15.14
N LEU A 28 3.09 -7.13 -16.25
CA LEU A 28 2.55 -6.13 -17.19
C LEU A 28 1.57 -6.70 -18.22
N GLY A 29 1.14 -7.97 -18.06
CA GLY A 29 0.15 -8.58 -18.94
C GLY A 29 0.62 -9.79 -19.74
N GLY A 30 1.82 -10.31 -19.48
CA GLY A 30 2.37 -11.50 -20.12
C GLY A 30 1.93 -12.85 -19.52
N GLY A 31 1.04 -12.83 -18.54
CA GLY A 31 0.56 -14.05 -17.88
C GLY A 31 1.57 -14.72 -16.94
N ASN A 32 2.74 -14.12 -16.73
CA ASN A 32 3.82 -14.69 -15.94
C ASN A 32 3.89 -14.06 -14.54
N THR A 33 2.85 -14.26 -13.75
CA THR A 33 2.94 -14.08 -12.29
C THR A 33 3.68 -15.22 -11.60
N VAL A 34 4.12 -16.20 -12.39
CA VAL A 34 4.84 -17.40 -11.91
C VAL A 34 6.34 -17.18 -12.09
N GLY A 35 6.94 -16.53 -11.13
CA GLY A 35 8.39 -16.37 -11.08
C GLY A 35 8.80 -15.63 -9.81
N PRO A 36 10.05 -15.79 -9.36
CA PRO A 36 10.50 -15.19 -8.10
C PRO A 36 10.52 -13.65 -8.11
N LYS A 37 10.35 -13.02 -9.28
CA LYS A 37 10.43 -11.57 -9.44
C LYS A 37 9.07 -10.87 -9.60
N ARG A 38 8.02 -11.57 -10.05
CA ARG A 38 6.70 -10.97 -10.31
C ARG A 38 5.69 -11.49 -9.32
N ILE A 39 5.22 -10.66 -8.43
CA ILE A 39 4.38 -11.03 -7.30
C ILE A 39 2.97 -10.46 -7.33
N ALA A 40 2.70 -9.48 -8.16
CA ALA A 40 1.37 -8.93 -8.38
C ALA A 40 1.20 -8.49 -9.83
N SER A 41 -0.05 -8.33 -10.27
CA SER A 41 -0.32 -7.81 -11.62
C SER A 41 -0.34 -6.27 -11.62
N LEU A 42 -0.04 -5.69 -12.80
CA LEU A 42 -0.22 -4.27 -13.03
C LEU A 42 -1.66 -3.84 -12.76
N ARG A 43 -2.63 -4.66 -13.15
CA ARG A 43 -4.05 -4.39 -12.90
C ARG A 43 -4.36 -4.24 -11.41
N THR A 44 -3.82 -5.12 -10.59
CA THR A 44 -3.96 -5.02 -9.13
C THR A 44 -3.39 -3.71 -8.61
N MET A 45 -2.19 -3.35 -9.02
CA MET A 45 -1.56 -2.10 -8.56
C MET A 45 -2.27 -0.86 -9.10
N HIS A 46 -2.77 -0.90 -10.33
CA HIS A 46 -3.58 0.19 -10.89
C HIS A 46 -4.85 0.43 -10.07
N GLN A 47 -5.59 -0.62 -9.77
CA GLN A 47 -6.78 -0.53 -8.91
C GLN A 47 -6.43 -0.08 -7.49
N ALA A 48 -5.31 -0.53 -6.95
CA ALA A 48 -4.81 -0.08 -5.65
C ALA A 48 -4.46 1.41 -5.64
N ALA A 49 -3.83 1.90 -6.71
CA ALA A 49 -3.53 3.33 -6.86
C ALA A 49 -4.81 4.19 -6.96
N GLN A 50 -5.84 3.69 -7.64
CA GLN A 50 -7.15 4.35 -7.65
C GLN A 50 -7.74 4.46 -6.24
N ARG A 51 -7.64 3.40 -5.44
CA ARG A 51 -8.09 3.39 -4.04
C ARG A 51 -7.30 4.38 -3.19
N MET A 52 -6.00 4.48 -3.40
CA MET A 52 -5.14 5.45 -2.70
C MET A 52 -5.60 6.89 -2.96
N LEU A 53 -5.80 7.25 -4.22
CA LEU A 53 -6.24 8.59 -4.60
C LEU A 53 -7.62 8.92 -4.00
N LYS A 54 -8.54 7.97 -4.03
CA LYS A 54 -9.86 8.11 -3.42
C LYS A 54 -9.78 8.29 -1.90
N ALA A 55 -9.00 7.48 -1.21
CA ALA A 55 -8.82 7.56 0.24
C ALA A 55 -8.16 8.88 0.66
N ALA A 56 -7.25 9.40 -0.15
CA ALA A 56 -6.60 10.69 0.06
C ALA A 56 -7.52 11.88 -0.25
N LYS A 57 -8.68 11.65 -0.83
CA LYS A 57 -9.57 12.71 -1.35
C LYS A 57 -8.81 13.65 -2.29
N ALA A 58 -8.01 13.05 -3.18
CA ALA A 58 -7.23 13.78 -4.16
C ALA A 58 -8.16 14.60 -5.08
N SER A 59 -7.71 15.81 -5.42
CA SER A 59 -8.44 16.68 -6.34
C SER A 59 -8.42 16.14 -7.77
N ASP A 60 -9.30 16.66 -8.63
CA ASP A 60 -9.37 16.27 -10.04
C ASP A 60 -8.06 16.59 -10.80
N LYS A 61 -7.29 17.55 -10.30
CA LYS A 61 -5.96 17.89 -10.82
C LYS A 61 -4.88 17.21 -9.97
N VAL A 62 -4.58 15.98 -10.30
CA VAL A 62 -3.58 15.17 -9.59
C VAL A 62 -2.22 15.37 -10.24
N ASP A 63 -1.21 15.74 -9.44
CA ASP A 63 0.19 15.65 -9.84
C ASP A 63 0.64 14.18 -9.70
N ALA A 64 0.60 13.46 -10.82
CA ALA A 64 0.92 12.04 -10.85
C ALA A 64 2.36 11.74 -10.40
N ALA A 65 3.31 12.61 -10.72
CA ALA A 65 4.71 12.45 -10.31
C ALA A 65 4.85 12.56 -8.78
N ALA A 66 4.18 13.52 -8.15
CA ALA A 66 4.18 13.66 -6.70
C ALA A 66 3.53 12.44 -6.01
N TRP A 67 2.45 11.91 -6.58
CA TRP A 67 1.80 10.71 -6.05
C TRP A 67 2.66 9.46 -6.22
N LEU A 68 3.43 9.36 -7.29
CA LEU A 68 4.41 8.29 -7.45
C LEU A 68 5.50 8.36 -6.37
N GLU A 69 6.06 9.53 -6.11
CA GLU A 69 7.06 9.71 -5.06
C GLU A 69 6.53 9.31 -3.69
N ARG A 70 5.31 9.72 -3.35
CA ARG A 70 4.65 9.35 -2.09
C ARG A 70 4.41 7.85 -2.00
N SER A 71 4.01 7.24 -3.09
CA SER A 71 3.76 5.78 -3.15
C SER A 71 5.06 5.00 -2.97
N ILE A 72 6.15 5.43 -3.58
CA ILE A 72 7.47 4.83 -3.38
C ILE A 72 7.90 4.96 -1.92
N ALA A 73 7.78 6.15 -1.33
CA ALA A 73 8.11 6.39 0.07
C ALA A 73 7.29 5.51 1.02
N PHE A 74 5.99 5.36 0.74
CA PHE A 74 5.11 4.48 1.51
C PHE A 74 5.59 3.02 1.49
N TRP A 75 5.86 2.48 0.30
CA TRP A 75 6.30 1.09 0.18
C TRP A 75 7.69 0.87 0.75
N GLN A 76 8.59 1.85 0.66
CA GLN A 76 9.88 1.79 1.35
C GLN A 76 9.69 1.67 2.87
N ALA A 77 8.77 2.43 3.44
CA ALA A 77 8.44 2.34 4.86
C ALA A 77 7.80 0.97 5.22
N VAL A 78 6.86 0.48 4.40
CA VAL A 78 6.25 -0.84 4.59
C VAL A 78 7.31 -1.94 4.61
N VAL A 79 8.24 -1.92 3.67
CA VAL A 79 9.32 -2.92 3.58
C VAL A 79 10.23 -2.87 4.82
N LEU A 80 10.48 -1.69 5.38
CA LEU A 80 11.26 -1.57 6.61
C LEU A 80 10.53 -2.14 7.82
N VAL A 81 9.23 -1.87 7.94
CA VAL A 81 8.41 -2.36 9.07
C VAL A 81 8.09 -3.85 8.95
N LEU A 82 7.83 -4.33 7.73
CA LEU A 82 7.42 -5.70 7.42
C LEU A 82 8.48 -6.44 6.60
N SER A 83 9.74 -6.31 6.98
CA SER A 83 10.86 -6.86 6.20
C SER A 83 10.81 -8.38 6.02
N GLU A 84 10.43 -9.10 7.05
CA GLU A 84 10.29 -10.57 6.99
C GLU A 84 9.15 -10.99 6.06
N GLN A 85 8.02 -10.31 6.16
CA GLN A 85 6.85 -10.58 5.33
C GLN A 85 7.13 -10.24 3.86
N TRP A 86 7.83 -9.14 3.61
CA TRP A 86 8.22 -8.75 2.26
C TRP A 86 9.19 -9.74 1.62
N ALA A 87 10.09 -10.33 2.41
CA ALA A 87 11.04 -11.34 1.94
C ALA A 87 10.37 -12.68 1.57
N ALA A 88 9.16 -12.94 2.07
CA ALA A 88 8.42 -14.18 1.83
C ALA A 88 7.01 -13.90 1.28
N PRO A 89 6.88 -13.30 0.07
CA PRO A 89 5.60 -12.79 -0.42
C PRO A 89 4.56 -13.88 -0.68
N ARG A 90 4.98 -15.12 -0.92
CA ARG A 90 4.06 -16.24 -1.16
C ARG A 90 3.40 -16.75 0.12
N GLN A 91 4.01 -16.49 1.28
CA GLN A 91 3.53 -16.94 2.58
C GLN A 91 2.68 -15.88 3.30
N HIS A 92 2.57 -14.70 2.73
CA HIS A 92 1.92 -13.55 3.35
C HIS A 92 0.92 -12.88 2.42
N MET A 93 -0.08 -12.26 3.02
CA MET A 93 -1.12 -11.51 2.28
C MET A 93 -0.65 -10.13 1.80
N LEU A 94 0.48 -9.65 2.30
CA LEU A 94 1.05 -8.33 2.04
C LEU A 94 1.09 -7.95 0.55
N CYS A 95 1.55 -8.85 -0.31
CA CYS A 95 1.68 -8.63 -1.76
C CYS A 95 0.54 -9.22 -2.58
N LYS A 96 -0.47 -9.80 -1.95
CA LYS A 96 -1.68 -10.28 -2.63
C LYS A 96 -2.68 -9.15 -2.80
N GLY A 97 -3.64 -9.31 -3.71
CA GLY A 97 -4.58 -8.26 -4.07
C GLY A 97 -5.18 -7.53 -2.87
N ILE A 98 -5.71 -8.27 -1.90
CA ILE A 98 -6.33 -7.68 -0.70
C ILE A 98 -5.32 -6.86 0.11
N GLY A 99 -4.13 -7.38 0.33
CA GLY A 99 -3.06 -6.67 1.05
C GLY A 99 -2.63 -5.40 0.34
N VAL A 100 -2.42 -5.47 -0.97
CA VAL A 100 -2.04 -4.31 -1.80
C VAL A 100 -3.14 -3.26 -1.79
N TYR A 101 -4.41 -3.65 -1.96
CA TYR A 101 -5.53 -2.72 -1.92
C TYR A 101 -5.67 -2.03 -0.57
N ALA A 102 -5.62 -2.78 0.51
CA ALA A 102 -5.75 -2.22 1.86
C ALA A 102 -4.58 -1.29 2.20
N LEU A 103 -3.35 -1.68 1.88
CA LEU A 103 -2.17 -0.86 2.15
C LEU A 103 -2.14 0.42 1.32
N MET A 104 -2.48 0.36 0.03
CA MET A 104 -2.54 1.57 -0.79
C MET A 104 -3.67 2.51 -0.34
N SER A 105 -4.80 1.97 0.10
CA SER A 105 -5.85 2.78 0.72
C SER A 105 -5.36 3.43 2.02
N LEU A 106 -4.63 2.69 2.85
CA LEU A 106 -3.99 3.23 4.05
C LEU A 106 -3.01 4.36 3.71
N ALA A 107 -2.21 4.19 2.66
CA ALA A 107 -1.32 5.25 2.19
C ALA A 107 -2.10 6.54 1.88
N GLY A 108 -3.22 6.42 1.19
CA GLY A 108 -4.10 7.55 0.90
C GLY A 108 -4.63 8.24 2.17
N HIS A 109 -5.07 7.48 3.15
CA HIS A 109 -5.49 8.01 4.45
C HIS A 109 -4.36 8.77 5.16
N LEU A 110 -3.16 8.21 5.15
CA LEU A 110 -2.00 8.84 5.79
C LEU A 110 -1.56 10.13 5.09
N VAL A 111 -1.64 10.16 3.77
CA VAL A 111 -1.40 11.40 3.01
C VAL A 111 -2.44 12.45 3.34
N HIS A 112 -3.71 12.07 3.44
CA HIS A 112 -4.78 12.99 3.83
C HIS A 112 -4.56 13.55 5.25
N GLU A 113 -4.17 12.71 6.21
CA GLU A 113 -3.84 13.16 7.57
C GLU A 113 -2.66 14.12 7.61
N ALA A 114 -1.69 13.98 6.70
CA ALA A 114 -0.52 14.85 6.65
C ALA A 114 -0.89 16.30 6.35
N GLY A 115 -1.99 16.53 5.61
CA GLY A 115 -2.35 17.86 5.13
C GLY A 115 -1.23 18.43 4.27
N GLU A 116 -0.68 19.56 4.66
CA GLU A 116 0.42 20.23 3.95
C GLU A 116 1.81 19.81 4.43
N ARG A 117 1.89 18.92 5.42
CA ARG A 117 3.19 18.43 5.91
C ARG A 117 3.87 17.59 4.84
N PRO A 118 5.21 17.60 4.75
CA PRO A 118 5.95 16.75 3.83
C PRO A 118 5.65 15.26 4.07
N VAL A 119 5.37 14.54 2.99
CA VAL A 119 5.10 13.11 3.02
C VAL A 119 6.35 12.37 2.54
N THR A 120 7.13 11.90 3.49
CA THR A 120 8.42 11.24 3.28
C THR A 120 8.41 9.82 3.84
N VAL A 121 9.49 9.07 3.61
CA VAL A 121 9.69 7.76 4.25
C VAL A 121 9.60 7.88 5.77
N ASP A 122 10.23 8.89 6.36
CA ASP A 122 10.21 9.12 7.82
C ASP A 122 8.79 9.38 8.33
N TYR A 123 7.98 10.14 7.58
CA TYR A 123 6.59 10.35 7.91
C TYR A 123 5.83 9.02 7.98
N PHE A 124 5.96 8.19 6.95
CA PHE A 124 5.28 6.89 6.93
C PHE A 124 5.82 5.94 8.00
N LEU A 125 7.13 5.91 8.22
CA LEU A 125 7.70 5.09 9.28
C LEU A 125 7.13 5.46 10.65
N ALA A 126 7.04 6.75 10.96
CA ALA A 126 6.46 7.22 12.21
C ALA A 126 4.99 6.79 12.37
N LYS A 127 4.23 6.73 11.27
CA LYS A 127 2.81 6.32 11.29
C LYS A 127 2.61 4.81 11.34
N LEU A 128 3.51 4.03 10.74
CA LEU A 128 3.35 2.59 10.56
C LEU A 128 4.03 1.75 11.64
N SER A 129 5.12 2.24 12.22
CA SER A 129 6.00 1.46 13.11
C SER A 129 5.31 0.93 14.36
N ASP A 130 4.30 1.63 14.85
CA ASP A 130 3.64 1.28 16.11
C ASP A 130 2.64 0.13 15.98
N PHE A 131 2.09 -0.10 14.78
CA PHE A 131 0.95 -1.02 14.67
C PHE A 131 1.03 -2.02 13.51
N LEU A 132 1.73 -1.71 12.42
CA LEU A 132 1.63 -2.50 11.19
C LEU A 132 2.15 -3.93 11.38
N ASP A 133 3.20 -4.10 12.16
CA ASP A 133 3.79 -5.40 12.50
C ASP A 133 2.99 -6.19 13.55
N GLN A 134 2.00 -5.56 14.18
CA GLN A 134 1.08 -6.23 15.11
C GLN A 134 -0.04 -7.00 14.38
N ILE A 135 -0.17 -6.81 13.09
CA ILE A 135 -1.13 -7.53 12.24
C ILE A 135 -0.48 -8.82 11.77
N ASP A 136 -1.22 -9.93 11.87
CA ASP A 136 -0.81 -11.20 11.28
C ASP A 136 -1.03 -11.17 9.76
N TRP A 137 0.05 -10.99 9.01
CA TRP A 137 0.04 -10.93 7.55
C TRP A 137 0.17 -12.30 6.87
N THR A 138 0.24 -13.38 7.64
CA THR A 138 0.35 -14.72 7.04
C THR A 138 -0.90 -15.09 6.23
N ASN A 139 -0.76 -16.07 5.33
CA ASN A 139 -1.87 -16.56 4.52
C ASN A 139 -3.03 -17.12 5.37
N HIS A 140 -2.78 -17.42 6.64
CA HIS A 140 -3.77 -17.94 7.57
C HIS A 140 -4.21 -16.90 8.62
N GLY A 141 -3.81 -15.64 8.43
CA GLY A 141 -4.20 -14.54 9.29
C GLY A 141 -5.59 -13.98 8.94
N PRO A 142 -5.97 -12.89 9.59
CA PRO A 142 -7.33 -12.32 9.46
C PRO A 142 -7.66 -11.80 8.06
N LEU A 143 -6.67 -11.55 7.20
CA LEU A 143 -6.90 -11.09 5.82
C LEU A 143 -7.33 -12.20 4.86
N GLU A 144 -7.14 -13.47 5.20
CA GLU A 144 -7.48 -14.62 4.34
C GLU A 144 -8.96 -14.63 3.92
N GLY A 145 -9.85 -14.27 4.83
CA GLY A 145 -11.29 -14.32 4.59
C GLY A 145 -11.84 -13.19 3.72
N PHE A 146 -11.03 -12.20 3.34
CA PHE A 146 -11.49 -11.07 2.56
C PHE A 146 -11.24 -11.27 1.07
N GLY A 147 -12.25 -10.94 0.25
CA GLY A 147 -12.16 -11.04 -1.21
C GLY A 147 -12.96 -9.95 -1.91
N GLY A 148 -12.56 -9.59 -3.13
CA GLY A 148 -13.22 -8.59 -3.94
C GLY A 148 -13.11 -7.16 -3.38
N SER A 149 -13.85 -6.24 -3.99
CA SER A 149 -13.85 -4.82 -3.61
C SER A 149 -14.32 -4.60 -2.17
N LYS A 150 -15.41 -5.26 -1.79
CA LYS A 150 -15.96 -5.19 -0.43
C LYS A 150 -14.99 -5.77 0.60
N GLY A 151 -14.30 -6.85 0.26
CA GLY A 151 -13.28 -7.44 1.13
C GLY A 151 -12.09 -6.51 1.35
N ALA A 152 -11.68 -5.75 0.33
CA ALA A 152 -10.63 -4.75 0.46
C ALA A 152 -11.02 -3.62 1.42
N ASP A 153 -12.27 -3.16 1.37
CA ASP A 153 -12.77 -2.14 2.30
C ASP A 153 -12.82 -2.67 3.75
N MET A 154 -13.22 -3.92 3.93
CA MET A 154 -13.22 -4.58 5.25
C MET A 154 -11.80 -4.78 5.79
N ALA A 155 -10.86 -5.14 4.95
CA ALA A 155 -9.45 -5.27 5.33
C ALA A 155 -8.87 -3.93 5.81
N LEU A 156 -9.15 -2.86 5.09
CA LEU A 156 -8.76 -1.52 5.51
C LEU A 156 -9.36 -1.14 6.85
N LYS A 157 -10.66 -1.40 7.03
CA LYS A 157 -11.35 -1.13 8.30
C LYS A 157 -10.69 -1.85 9.46
N MET A 158 -10.34 -3.12 9.27
CA MET A 158 -9.63 -3.91 10.28
C MET A 158 -8.26 -3.28 10.63
N ILE A 159 -7.50 -2.88 9.63
CA ILE A 159 -6.19 -2.25 9.82
C ILE A 159 -6.33 -0.94 10.62
N LEU A 160 -7.30 -0.11 10.27
CA LEU A 160 -7.56 1.16 10.95
C LEU A 160 -8.04 0.94 12.40
N GLU A 161 -8.81 -0.11 12.67
CA GLU A 161 -9.23 -0.47 14.03
C GLU A 161 -8.03 -0.92 14.87
N VAL A 162 -7.14 -1.73 14.34
CA VAL A 162 -5.90 -2.12 15.03
C VAL A 162 -5.05 -0.89 15.36
N ARG A 163 -4.89 0.01 14.40
CA ARG A 163 -4.19 1.28 14.60
C ARG A 163 -4.80 2.10 15.74
N LYS A 164 -6.11 2.25 15.74
CA LYS A 164 -6.85 3.00 16.76
C LYS A 164 -6.68 2.39 18.16
N ASP A 165 -6.78 1.07 18.26
CA ASP A 165 -6.66 0.35 19.54
C ASP A 165 -5.26 0.52 20.13
N ILE A 166 -4.21 0.46 19.29
CA ILE A 166 -2.83 0.64 19.74
C ILE A 166 -2.59 2.08 20.17
N TYR A 167 -3.07 3.08 19.45
CA TYR A 167 -2.95 4.48 19.86
C TYR A 167 -3.68 4.75 21.19
N THR A 168 -4.83 4.14 21.40
CA THR A 168 -5.58 4.24 22.66
C THR A 168 -4.76 3.67 23.83
N ARG A 169 -4.13 2.50 23.64
CA ARG A 169 -3.27 1.88 24.67
C ARG A 169 -2.04 2.75 24.97
N LEU A 170 -1.37 3.27 23.95
CA LEU A 170 -0.21 4.15 24.13
C LEU A 170 -0.59 5.44 24.89
N SER A 171 -1.76 6.01 24.62
CA SER A 171 -2.26 7.19 25.31
C SER A 171 -2.56 6.94 26.78
N GLN A 172 -3.01 5.73 27.15
CA GLN A 172 -3.34 5.36 28.54
C GLN A 172 -2.10 5.13 29.39
N HIS A 173 -0.94 4.88 28.77
CA HIS A 173 0.31 4.60 29.44
C HIS A 173 1.34 5.74 29.33
N ALA A 174 0.90 6.87 28.77
CA ALA A 174 1.73 8.07 28.67
C ALA A 174 1.73 8.88 29.97
#